data_99d6589c9e031b435c84e57eecb707cc
#
_entry.id   99d6589c9e031b435c84e57eecb707cc
#
_cell.length_a   1.000
_cell.length_b   1.000
_cell.length_c   1.000
_cell.angle_alpha   90.00
_cell.angle_beta   90.00
_cell.angle_gamma   90.00
#
_symmetry.space_group_name_H-M   'P 1'
#
loop_
_entity.id
_entity.type
_entity.pdbx_description
1 polymer ?
#
loop_
_entity_poly.entity_id
_entity_poly.type
_entity_poly.pdbx_seq_one_letter_code
_entity_poly.pdbx_strand_id
1 'polypeptide(L)'
;MTSKVIGPNGKLLVEMWPTGDFVGPNAAKFKTAIGDAVRLHTPINIPDLRKVQDCFKDATWTALTEKYEFTVAAHVTRPVVERTYPQKLRTQRGKYRAEYLAKAATIEDARANIPPSINPALWIEFVDREFKTEIKERNKKFKANRSTNTVGSTLGRKTYSQKHYEMSKKDPTKNYYRVDGWFEGHKRADGTLLESAREVYDKVQEAHKKILESRGTSGDISCDALSQVLGKEKKNRVRGVGSYVTKTQLESACAATASVNLNPSPSTFAKVEKVEAAVARVEADISEMRSYMTKMFEDVPTPRTEAGSTSGKGHFTMESPPNTFPPFGSRGEAVIRVTLLDKDEREVSKGSVDHNGIICHGRKIVSGEKRVYIEEVLEPDCLVYDGPQNGNHTLNDWLDGGYIIWLEGRLKYDS
;
A
#
# COMPACT_ATOMS: atom_id res chain seq x y z
N MET A 1 26.78 -5.03 -15.48
CA MET A 1 26.15 -5.42 -14.20
C MET A 1 25.82 -4.15 -13.43
N THR A 2 24.56 -3.89 -13.10
CA THR A 2 24.18 -2.74 -12.26
C THR A 2 24.71 -2.99 -10.85
N SER A 3 25.60 -2.11 -10.35
CA SER A 3 26.15 -2.17 -9.00
C SER A 3 24.99 -2.10 -7.98
N LYS A 4 25.00 -3.02 -7.00
CA LYS A 4 24.08 -2.99 -5.88
C LYS A 4 24.40 -1.79 -4.99
N VAL A 5 23.42 -0.98 -4.66
CA VAL A 5 23.56 0.08 -3.66
C VAL A 5 23.11 -0.48 -2.32
N ILE A 6 24.01 -0.45 -1.35
CA ILE A 6 23.78 -0.89 0.02
C ILE A 6 23.55 0.37 0.88
N GLY A 7 22.53 0.36 1.69
CA GLY A 7 22.22 1.44 2.60
C GLY A 7 22.91 1.30 3.96
N PRO A 8 22.63 2.22 4.89
CA PRO A 8 23.28 2.31 6.19
C PRO A 8 23.19 1.05 7.05
N ASN A 9 22.09 0.30 6.93
CA ASN A 9 21.83 -0.91 7.71
C ASN A 9 22.28 -2.21 7.00
N GLY A 10 23.11 -2.10 5.97
CA GLY A 10 23.60 -3.25 5.21
C GLY A 10 22.58 -3.89 4.28
N LYS A 11 21.38 -3.29 4.13
CA LYS A 11 20.31 -3.77 3.27
C LYS A 11 20.38 -3.12 1.89
N LEU A 12 19.65 -3.68 0.92
CA LEU A 12 19.56 -3.10 -0.42
C LEU A 12 18.74 -1.82 -0.39
N LEU A 13 19.36 -0.68 -0.68
CA LEU A 13 18.70 0.62 -0.68
C LEU A 13 17.80 0.78 -1.91
N VAL A 14 16.54 1.17 -1.69
CA VAL A 14 15.55 1.45 -2.72
C VAL A 14 15.13 2.92 -2.63
N GLU A 15 15.32 3.64 -3.73
CA GLU A 15 14.95 5.04 -3.83
C GLU A 15 13.48 5.19 -4.23
N MET A 16 12.79 6.19 -3.66
CA MET A 16 11.45 6.57 -4.07
C MET A 16 11.51 7.86 -4.89
N TRP A 17 10.91 7.83 -6.08
CA TRP A 17 10.75 8.99 -6.93
C TRP A 17 9.66 9.91 -6.40
N PRO A 18 9.68 11.23 -6.66
CA PRO A 18 8.64 12.16 -6.18
C PRO A 18 7.21 11.74 -6.51
N THR A 19 7.00 11.02 -7.60
CA THR A 19 5.68 10.46 -7.98
C THR A 19 5.25 9.25 -7.16
N GLY A 20 6.06 8.80 -6.21
CA GLY A 20 5.78 7.63 -5.37
C GLY A 20 6.13 6.27 -6.00
N ASP A 21 6.82 6.22 -7.15
CA ASP A 21 7.32 4.95 -7.71
C ASP A 21 8.75 4.64 -7.20
N PHE A 22 9.11 3.37 -7.17
CA PHE A 22 10.44 2.92 -6.78
C PHE A 22 11.39 2.94 -7.97
N VAL A 23 12.55 3.56 -7.76
CA VAL A 23 13.59 3.79 -8.79
C VAL A 23 14.99 3.42 -8.28
N GLY A 24 15.98 3.51 -9.14
CA GLY A 24 17.35 3.23 -8.81
C GLY A 24 17.80 1.80 -9.13
N PRO A 25 19.06 1.45 -8.83
CA PRO A 25 19.69 0.18 -9.23
C PRO A 25 19.00 -1.07 -8.66
N ASN A 26 18.43 -0.96 -7.47
CA ASN A 26 17.77 -2.08 -6.79
C ASN A 26 16.26 -2.16 -7.08
N ALA A 27 15.65 -1.16 -7.75
CA ALA A 27 14.20 -1.08 -7.94
C ALA A 27 13.60 -2.28 -8.69
N ALA A 28 14.28 -2.78 -9.74
CA ALA A 28 13.80 -3.93 -10.49
C ALA A 28 13.79 -5.21 -9.64
N LYS A 29 14.84 -5.42 -8.82
CA LYS A 29 14.91 -6.54 -7.87
C LYS A 29 13.84 -6.43 -6.81
N PHE A 30 13.67 -5.24 -6.24
CA PHE A 30 12.64 -4.96 -5.25
C PHE A 30 11.23 -5.24 -5.78
N LYS A 31 10.90 -4.74 -6.99
CA LYS A 31 9.60 -5.01 -7.64
C LYS A 31 9.36 -6.52 -7.90
N THR A 32 10.43 -7.29 -8.12
CA THR A 32 10.35 -8.76 -8.21
C THR A 32 10.12 -9.36 -6.83
N ALA A 33 10.89 -8.94 -5.83
CA ALA A 33 10.76 -9.43 -4.45
C ALA A 33 9.37 -9.18 -3.86
N ILE A 34 8.72 -8.05 -4.17
CA ILE A 34 7.30 -7.84 -3.81
C ILE A 34 6.43 -8.98 -4.37
N GLY A 35 6.63 -9.35 -5.64
CA GLY A 35 5.85 -10.44 -6.26
C GLY A 35 6.09 -11.79 -5.59
N ASP A 36 7.33 -12.05 -5.17
CA ASP A 36 7.72 -13.29 -4.51
C ASP A 36 7.17 -13.34 -3.08
N ALA A 37 7.26 -12.25 -2.33
CA ALA A 37 6.70 -12.14 -0.99
C ALA A 37 5.16 -12.23 -0.98
N VAL A 38 4.48 -11.55 -1.90
CA VAL A 38 3.02 -11.68 -2.08
C VAL A 38 2.62 -13.13 -2.37
N ARG A 39 3.39 -13.83 -3.23
CA ARG A 39 3.11 -15.24 -3.55
C ARG A 39 3.28 -16.15 -2.34
N LEU A 40 4.26 -15.88 -1.50
CA LEU A 40 4.57 -16.68 -0.32
C LEU A 40 3.54 -16.47 0.79
N HIS A 41 3.17 -15.23 1.04
CA HIS A 41 2.39 -14.85 2.22
C HIS A 41 0.89 -14.65 1.95
N THR A 42 0.45 -14.53 0.69
CA THR A 42 -0.96 -14.23 0.39
C THR A 42 -1.65 -15.45 -0.23
N PRO A 43 -2.74 -15.94 0.37
CA PRO A 43 -3.51 -17.07 -0.17
C PRO A 43 -4.04 -16.79 -1.58
N ILE A 44 -3.96 -17.81 -2.46
CA ILE A 44 -4.35 -17.65 -3.86
C ILE A 44 -5.87 -17.60 -4.06
N ASN A 45 -6.63 -18.15 -3.14
CA ASN A 45 -8.10 -18.24 -3.19
C ASN A 45 -8.82 -16.94 -2.86
N ILE A 46 -8.16 -15.91 -2.30
CA ILE A 46 -8.80 -14.63 -1.92
C ILE A 46 -9.55 -14.03 -3.11
N PRO A 47 -10.89 -13.92 -3.10
CA PRO A 47 -11.67 -13.50 -4.26
C PRO A 47 -11.45 -12.02 -4.60
N ASP A 48 -11.50 -11.15 -3.63
CA ASP A 48 -11.28 -9.70 -3.76
C ASP A 48 -9.95 -9.31 -3.16
N LEU A 49 -9.05 -8.87 -4.04
CA LEU A 49 -7.69 -8.49 -3.66
C LEU A 49 -7.60 -7.18 -2.86
N ARG A 50 -8.70 -6.44 -2.75
CA ARG A 50 -8.81 -5.26 -1.88
C ARG A 50 -9.06 -5.67 -0.43
N LYS A 51 -9.61 -6.87 -0.23
CA LYS A 51 -9.92 -7.46 1.08
C LYS A 51 -8.83 -8.42 1.59
N VAL A 52 -7.59 -8.23 1.17
CA VAL A 52 -6.45 -8.99 1.72
C VAL A 52 -6.29 -8.57 3.18
N GLN A 53 -6.35 -9.54 4.09
CA GLN A 53 -6.22 -9.31 5.53
C GLN A 53 -4.86 -8.70 5.87
N ASP A 54 -4.83 -7.89 6.92
CA ASP A 54 -3.62 -7.15 7.28
C ASP A 54 -2.48 -8.08 7.72
N CYS A 55 -2.77 -9.25 8.33
CA CYS A 55 -1.76 -10.23 8.67
C CYS A 55 -0.92 -10.68 7.46
N PHE A 56 -1.52 -10.85 6.28
CA PHE A 56 -0.79 -11.18 5.06
C PHE A 56 0.01 -10.00 4.51
N LYS A 57 -0.51 -8.77 4.66
CA LYS A 57 0.21 -7.55 4.31
C LYS A 57 1.41 -7.35 5.22
N ASP A 58 1.23 -7.58 6.54
CA ASP A 58 2.28 -7.47 7.54
C ASP A 58 3.40 -8.49 7.28
N ALA A 59 3.06 -9.75 7.07
CA ALA A 59 4.04 -10.79 6.75
C ALA A 59 4.82 -10.45 5.46
N THR A 60 4.12 -9.97 4.43
CA THR A 60 4.76 -9.53 3.18
C THR A 60 5.69 -8.33 3.42
N TRP A 61 5.27 -7.34 4.19
CA TRP A 61 6.07 -6.16 4.50
C TRP A 61 7.31 -6.53 5.32
N THR A 62 7.18 -7.35 6.34
CA THR A 62 8.28 -7.84 7.17
C THR A 62 9.35 -8.54 6.31
N ALA A 63 8.94 -9.48 5.46
CA ALA A 63 9.86 -10.19 4.57
C ALA A 63 10.60 -9.25 3.59
N LEU A 64 9.97 -8.15 3.18
CA LEU A 64 10.63 -7.15 2.33
C LEU A 64 11.62 -6.29 3.12
N THR A 65 11.28 -5.86 4.33
CA THR A 65 12.13 -5.00 5.17
C THR A 65 13.32 -5.71 5.79
N GLU A 66 13.33 -7.04 5.81
CA GLU A 66 14.53 -7.81 6.12
C GLU A 66 15.67 -7.58 5.13
N LYS A 67 15.35 -7.42 3.85
CA LYS A 67 16.31 -7.36 2.74
C LYS A 67 16.51 -5.98 2.14
N TYR A 68 15.52 -5.11 2.30
CA TYR A 68 15.48 -3.79 1.67
C TYR A 68 15.30 -2.70 2.72
N GLU A 69 15.90 -1.56 2.44
CA GLU A 69 15.66 -0.30 3.16
C GLU A 69 15.35 0.81 2.15
N PHE A 70 14.71 1.87 2.61
CA PHE A 70 14.13 2.88 1.75
C PHE A 70 14.65 4.26 2.10
N THR A 71 14.76 5.14 1.10
CA THR A 71 15.13 6.54 1.30
C THR A 71 14.04 7.36 1.99
N VAL A 72 12.81 6.80 2.09
CA VAL A 72 11.63 7.45 2.67
C VAL A 72 11.08 6.58 3.80
N ALA A 73 10.53 7.20 4.83
CA ALA A 73 10.03 6.53 6.02
C ALA A 73 8.97 5.45 5.72
N ALA A 74 8.92 4.42 6.56
CA ALA A 74 8.06 3.24 6.38
C ALA A 74 6.57 3.58 6.22
N HIS A 75 6.05 4.57 6.98
CA HIS A 75 4.65 4.98 6.90
C HIS A 75 4.25 5.57 5.53
N VAL A 76 5.22 6.12 4.77
CA VAL A 76 5.01 6.59 3.38
C VAL A 76 5.21 5.46 2.37
N THR A 77 6.24 4.63 2.60
CA THR A 77 6.66 3.58 1.67
C THR A 77 5.70 2.40 1.64
N ARG A 78 5.26 1.93 2.83
CA ARG A 78 4.41 0.75 2.96
C ARG A 78 3.09 0.84 2.18
N PRO A 79 2.29 1.91 2.25
CA PRO A 79 1.05 2.02 1.46
C PRO A 79 1.29 1.96 -0.06
N VAL A 80 2.44 2.47 -0.53
CA VAL A 80 2.81 2.39 -1.95
C VAL A 80 3.11 0.96 -2.36
N VAL A 81 3.84 0.20 -1.53
CA VAL A 81 4.12 -1.23 -1.75
C VAL A 81 2.83 -2.03 -1.77
N GLU A 82 1.98 -1.88 -0.76
CA GLU A 82 0.72 -2.63 -0.61
C GLU A 82 -0.24 -2.39 -1.78
N ARG A 83 -0.29 -1.18 -2.33
CA ARG A 83 -1.08 -0.85 -3.53
C ARG A 83 -0.71 -1.74 -4.73
N THR A 84 0.49 -2.31 -4.76
CA THR A 84 0.94 -3.20 -5.84
C THR A 84 0.50 -4.66 -5.65
N TYR A 85 0.14 -5.10 -4.44
CA TYR A 85 -0.20 -6.48 -4.12
C TYR A 85 -1.31 -7.06 -5.02
N PRO A 86 -2.44 -6.37 -5.26
CA PRO A 86 -3.48 -6.88 -6.13
C PRO A 86 -3.00 -7.18 -7.55
N GLN A 87 -2.07 -6.38 -8.07
CA GLN A 87 -1.49 -6.62 -9.39
C GLN A 87 -0.56 -7.83 -9.39
N LYS A 88 0.25 -8.00 -8.35
CA LYS A 88 1.17 -9.13 -8.20
C LYS A 88 0.39 -10.45 -8.12
N LEU A 89 -0.65 -10.50 -7.31
CA LEU A 89 -1.51 -11.67 -7.16
C LEU A 89 -2.29 -11.99 -8.44
N ARG A 90 -2.81 -10.97 -9.17
CA ARG A 90 -3.42 -11.17 -10.49
C ARG A 90 -2.45 -11.78 -11.49
N THR A 91 -1.21 -11.33 -11.51
CA THR A 91 -0.17 -11.87 -12.41
C THR A 91 0.11 -13.33 -12.09
N GLN A 92 0.21 -13.69 -10.81
CA GLN A 92 0.40 -15.06 -10.35
C GLN A 92 -0.76 -15.97 -10.77
N ARG A 93 -1.99 -15.55 -10.52
CA ARG A 93 -3.19 -16.28 -10.97
C ARG A 93 -3.23 -16.48 -12.48
N GLY A 94 -2.79 -15.44 -13.23
CA GLY A 94 -2.64 -15.52 -14.68
C GLY A 94 -1.67 -16.63 -15.13
N LYS A 95 -0.54 -16.77 -14.42
CA LYS A 95 0.42 -17.86 -14.67
C LYS A 95 -0.19 -19.21 -14.38
N TYR A 96 -0.84 -19.39 -13.22
CA TYR A 96 -1.48 -20.68 -12.89
C TYR A 96 -2.60 -21.06 -13.85
N ARG A 97 -3.39 -20.09 -14.35
CA ARG A 97 -4.35 -20.36 -15.41
C ARG A 97 -3.68 -20.88 -16.68
N ALA A 98 -2.56 -20.30 -17.09
CA ALA A 98 -1.85 -20.70 -18.30
C ALA A 98 -1.10 -22.02 -18.14
N GLU A 99 -0.49 -22.27 -16.99
CA GLU A 99 0.40 -23.41 -16.78
C GLU A 99 -0.34 -24.67 -16.34
N TYR A 100 -1.41 -24.53 -15.56
CA TYR A 100 -2.13 -25.64 -14.93
C TYR A 100 -3.56 -25.79 -15.46
N LEU A 101 -4.38 -24.74 -15.44
CA LEU A 101 -5.79 -24.84 -15.78
C LEU A 101 -6.03 -24.98 -17.29
N ALA A 102 -5.24 -24.30 -18.12
CA ALA A 102 -5.40 -24.38 -19.58
C ALA A 102 -5.02 -25.75 -20.16
N LYS A 103 -4.26 -26.56 -19.42
CA LYS A 103 -3.82 -27.90 -19.81
C LYS A 103 -4.73 -29.03 -19.29
N ALA A 104 -5.56 -28.71 -18.30
CA ALA A 104 -6.47 -29.67 -17.69
C ALA A 104 -7.69 -29.89 -18.61
N ALA A 105 -8.03 -31.16 -18.85
CA ALA A 105 -9.21 -31.53 -19.63
C ALA A 105 -10.49 -31.36 -18.80
N THR A 106 -10.44 -31.69 -17.52
CA THR A 106 -11.57 -31.65 -16.59
C THR A 106 -11.23 -30.78 -15.38
N ILE A 107 -12.23 -30.48 -14.55
CA ILE A 107 -12.01 -29.77 -13.28
C ILE A 107 -11.28 -30.67 -12.28
N GLU A 108 -11.51 -31.96 -12.33
CA GLU A 108 -10.86 -33.00 -11.51
C GLU A 108 -9.36 -33.04 -11.82
N ASP A 109 -8.99 -33.05 -13.12
CA ASP A 109 -7.59 -32.97 -13.54
C ASP A 109 -6.91 -31.68 -13.01
N ALA A 110 -7.62 -30.56 -13.09
CA ALA A 110 -7.11 -29.30 -12.60
C ALA A 110 -6.92 -29.29 -11.06
N ARG A 111 -7.84 -29.93 -10.32
CA ARG A 111 -7.73 -30.07 -8.86
C ARG A 111 -6.58 -30.99 -8.45
N ALA A 112 -6.34 -32.06 -9.20
CA ALA A 112 -5.27 -33.02 -8.95
C ALA A 112 -3.87 -32.45 -9.26
N ASN A 113 -3.76 -31.53 -10.21
CA ASN A 113 -2.49 -30.94 -10.66
C ASN A 113 -2.11 -29.71 -9.80
N ILE A 114 -1.70 -29.97 -8.57
CA ILE A 114 -1.40 -28.93 -7.58
C ILE A 114 -0.01 -28.32 -7.85
N PRO A 115 0.13 -26.98 -7.98
CA PRO A 115 1.44 -26.34 -8.08
C PRO A 115 2.30 -26.58 -6.84
N PRO A 116 3.63 -26.74 -6.97
CA PRO A 116 4.53 -26.82 -5.84
C PRO A 116 4.36 -25.61 -4.89
N SER A 117 4.41 -25.84 -3.60
CA SER A 117 4.29 -24.83 -2.54
C SER A 117 2.91 -24.18 -2.38
N ILE A 118 1.86 -24.75 -2.99
CA ILE A 118 0.49 -24.31 -2.76
C ILE A 118 -0.21 -25.32 -1.84
N ASN A 119 -0.93 -24.79 -0.84
CA ASN A 119 -1.78 -25.63 0.01
C ASN A 119 -2.89 -26.25 -0.84
N PRO A 120 -3.08 -27.60 -0.79
CA PRO A 120 -4.07 -28.31 -1.61
C PRO A 120 -5.50 -27.78 -1.46
N ALA A 121 -5.93 -27.45 -0.25
CA ALA A 121 -7.27 -26.92 -0.02
C ALA A 121 -7.47 -25.55 -0.71
N LEU A 122 -6.49 -24.64 -0.58
CA LEU A 122 -6.53 -23.33 -1.24
C LEU A 122 -6.47 -23.44 -2.77
N TRP A 123 -5.78 -24.48 -3.28
CA TRP A 123 -5.75 -24.75 -4.72
C TRP A 123 -7.10 -25.21 -5.24
N ILE A 124 -7.75 -26.14 -4.55
CA ILE A 124 -9.08 -26.64 -4.93
C ILE A 124 -10.09 -25.48 -4.97
N GLU A 125 -10.14 -24.64 -3.94
CA GLU A 125 -11.01 -23.45 -3.92
C GLU A 125 -10.72 -22.49 -5.08
N PHE A 126 -9.44 -22.29 -5.39
CA PHE A 126 -9.04 -21.46 -6.54
C PHE A 126 -9.52 -22.07 -7.85
N VAL A 127 -9.34 -23.38 -8.07
CA VAL A 127 -9.79 -24.08 -9.27
C VAL A 127 -11.29 -23.98 -9.41
N ASP A 128 -12.04 -24.30 -8.36
CA ASP A 128 -13.51 -24.28 -8.36
C ASP A 128 -14.05 -22.89 -8.74
N ARG A 129 -13.42 -21.85 -8.23
CA ARG A 129 -13.78 -20.48 -8.60
C ARG A 129 -13.47 -20.20 -10.07
N GLU A 130 -12.29 -20.58 -10.55
CA GLU A 130 -11.85 -20.27 -11.92
C GLU A 130 -12.65 -21.02 -12.98
N PHE A 131 -13.22 -22.19 -12.64
CA PHE A 131 -14.08 -22.96 -13.54
C PHE A 131 -15.51 -22.46 -13.65
N LYS A 132 -15.95 -21.53 -12.76
CA LYS A 132 -17.27 -20.89 -12.88
C LYS A 132 -17.40 -20.16 -14.22
N THR A 133 -18.54 -20.32 -14.88
CA THR A 133 -18.84 -19.73 -16.19
C THR A 133 -18.61 -18.22 -16.22
N GLU A 134 -19.13 -17.52 -15.21
CA GLU A 134 -18.97 -16.06 -15.07
C GLU A 134 -17.51 -15.61 -15.02
N ILE A 135 -16.66 -16.39 -14.34
CA ILE A 135 -15.23 -16.10 -14.22
C ILE A 135 -14.51 -16.33 -15.55
N LYS A 136 -14.85 -17.43 -16.25
CA LYS A 136 -14.31 -17.75 -17.59
C LYS A 136 -14.68 -16.65 -18.60
N GLU A 137 -15.92 -16.25 -18.64
CA GLU A 137 -16.39 -15.17 -19.53
C GLU A 137 -15.73 -13.82 -19.22
N ARG A 138 -15.64 -13.45 -17.93
CA ARG A 138 -14.92 -12.25 -17.50
C ARG A 138 -13.47 -12.27 -17.93
N ASN A 139 -12.77 -13.38 -17.73
CA ASN A 139 -11.38 -13.54 -18.13
C ASN A 139 -11.21 -13.46 -19.66
N LYS A 140 -12.13 -14.04 -20.45
CA LYS A 140 -12.19 -13.94 -21.91
C LYS A 140 -12.35 -12.47 -22.35
N LYS A 141 -13.28 -11.73 -21.73
CA LYS A 141 -13.48 -10.30 -21.98
C LYS A 141 -12.23 -9.47 -21.69
N PHE A 142 -11.55 -9.73 -20.56
CA PHE A 142 -10.31 -8.99 -20.24
C PHE A 142 -9.16 -9.34 -21.20
N LYS A 143 -9.07 -10.58 -21.68
CA LYS A 143 -8.09 -10.98 -22.70
C LYS A 143 -8.36 -10.26 -24.02
N ALA A 144 -9.62 -10.20 -24.46
CA ALA A 144 -10.02 -9.45 -25.65
C ALA A 144 -9.72 -7.95 -25.51
N ASN A 145 -10.07 -7.32 -24.38
CA ASN A 145 -9.74 -5.91 -24.12
C ASN A 145 -8.23 -5.64 -24.15
N ARG A 146 -7.40 -6.61 -23.73
CA ARG A 146 -5.96 -6.42 -23.80
C ARG A 146 -5.41 -6.55 -25.22
N SER A 147 -5.98 -7.39 -26.07
CA SER A 147 -5.56 -7.54 -27.46
C SER A 147 -5.83 -6.31 -28.32
N THR A 148 -6.73 -5.41 -27.89
CA THR A 148 -6.97 -4.13 -28.59
C THR A 148 -5.88 -3.08 -28.34
N ASN A 149 -4.97 -3.31 -27.37
CA ASN A 149 -3.86 -2.40 -27.11
C ASN A 149 -2.70 -2.65 -28.08
N THR A 150 -2.67 -1.94 -29.18
CA THR A 150 -1.65 -2.06 -30.23
C THR A 150 -0.39 -1.25 -29.93
N VAL A 151 -0.48 -0.19 -29.13
CA VAL A 151 0.64 0.69 -28.77
C VAL A 151 1.23 0.24 -27.43
N GLY A 152 2.08 -0.77 -27.47
CA GLY A 152 2.75 -1.32 -26.29
C GLY A 152 4.06 -0.61 -25.94
N SER A 153 4.40 -0.54 -24.65
CA SER A 153 5.71 -0.04 -24.22
C SER A 153 6.80 -1.11 -24.42
N THR A 154 7.99 -0.67 -24.81
CA THR A 154 9.19 -1.49 -24.99
C THR A 154 10.06 -1.58 -23.74
N LEU A 155 9.69 -0.91 -22.63
CA LEU A 155 10.49 -0.84 -21.40
C LEU A 155 10.67 -2.18 -20.67
N GLY A 156 9.87 -3.20 -21.00
CA GLY A 156 9.94 -4.51 -20.36
C GLY A 156 9.64 -4.45 -18.87
N ARG A 157 10.66 -4.71 -18.03
CA ARG A 157 10.53 -4.65 -16.56
C ARG A 157 10.72 -3.26 -15.97
N LYS A 158 11.26 -2.31 -16.74
CA LYS A 158 11.42 -0.93 -16.28
C LYS A 158 10.09 -0.21 -16.29
N THR A 159 9.92 0.71 -15.36
CA THR A 159 8.78 1.63 -15.34
C THR A 159 9.18 2.95 -16.01
N TYR A 160 8.18 3.74 -16.38
CA TYR A 160 8.44 5.10 -16.88
C TYR A 160 9.18 5.95 -15.85
N SER A 161 8.84 5.84 -14.56
CA SER A 161 9.56 6.53 -13.47
C SER A 161 11.04 6.14 -13.42
N GLN A 162 11.34 4.84 -13.57
CA GLN A 162 12.73 4.37 -13.66
C GLN A 162 13.45 4.95 -14.88
N LYS A 163 12.77 5.06 -16.02
CA LYS A 163 13.35 5.65 -17.22
C LYS A 163 13.62 7.14 -17.03
N HIS A 164 12.68 7.88 -16.45
CA HIS A 164 12.88 9.28 -16.09
C HIS A 164 14.06 9.47 -15.12
N TYR A 165 14.15 8.62 -14.09
CA TYR A 165 15.29 8.63 -13.17
C TYR A 165 16.63 8.43 -13.92
N GLU A 166 16.71 7.45 -14.84
CA GLU A 166 17.91 7.20 -15.63
C GLU A 166 18.26 8.38 -16.54
N MET A 167 17.25 9.02 -17.14
CA MET A 167 17.43 10.21 -17.99
C MET A 167 17.93 11.40 -17.17
N SER A 168 17.33 11.67 -16.01
CA SER A 168 17.75 12.75 -15.10
C SER A 168 19.15 12.54 -14.52
N LYS A 169 19.56 11.30 -14.28
CA LYS A 169 20.93 11.00 -13.86
C LYS A 169 21.96 11.16 -15.00
N LYS A 170 21.53 10.91 -16.24
CA LYS A 170 22.41 11.07 -17.42
C LYS A 170 22.65 12.55 -17.76
N ASP A 171 21.63 13.37 -17.65
CA ASP A 171 21.70 14.80 -17.85
C ASP A 171 20.84 15.54 -16.81
N PRO A 172 21.45 15.93 -15.68
CA PRO A 172 20.73 16.64 -14.60
C PRO A 172 20.32 18.06 -14.96
N THR A 173 20.90 18.65 -16.03
CA THR A 173 20.60 20.03 -16.44
C THR A 173 19.33 20.16 -17.26
N LYS A 174 18.87 19.05 -17.83
CA LYS A 174 17.70 19.00 -18.70
C LYS A 174 16.42 18.72 -17.90
N ASN A 175 15.41 19.54 -18.10
CA ASN A 175 14.07 19.26 -17.63
C ASN A 175 13.39 18.20 -18.50
N TYR A 176 13.01 17.08 -17.91
CA TYR A 176 12.31 16.00 -18.59
C TYR A 176 10.82 16.03 -18.29
N TYR A 177 10.01 16.01 -19.35
CA TYR A 177 8.56 15.93 -19.27
C TYR A 177 8.09 14.48 -19.37
N ARG A 178 6.86 14.21 -18.97
CA ARG A 178 6.31 12.84 -19.07
C ARG A 178 6.32 12.30 -20.50
N VAL A 179 6.21 13.19 -21.49
CA VAL A 179 6.27 12.85 -22.91
C VAL A 179 7.64 12.28 -23.31
N ASP A 180 8.72 12.80 -22.73
CA ASP A 180 10.08 12.29 -23.00
C ASP A 180 10.22 10.83 -22.54
N GLY A 181 9.72 10.50 -21.35
CA GLY A 181 9.65 9.12 -20.88
C GLY A 181 8.76 8.25 -21.77
N TRP A 182 7.66 8.78 -22.26
CA TRP A 182 6.78 8.05 -23.17
C TRP A 182 7.49 7.77 -24.50
N PHE A 183 8.19 8.73 -25.09
CA PHE A 183 8.98 8.53 -26.30
C PHE A 183 10.02 7.43 -26.11
N GLU A 184 10.80 7.50 -25.06
CA GLU A 184 11.79 6.48 -24.74
C GLU A 184 11.17 5.11 -24.45
N GLY A 185 9.96 5.09 -23.91
CA GLY A 185 9.21 3.87 -23.62
C GLY A 185 8.64 3.17 -24.85
N HIS A 186 8.70 3.77 -26.02
CA HIS A 186 8.24 3.17 -27.28
C HIS A 186 9.39 2.92 -28.29
N LYS A 187 10.63 3.27 -27.91
CA LYS A 187 11.84 2.89 -28.63
C LYS A 187 12.38 1.55 -28.12
N ARG A 188 12.86 0.73 -29.02
CA ARG A 188 13.64 -0.48 -28.67
C ARG A 188 15.05 -0.10 -28.21
N ALA A 189 15.80 -1.08 -27.71
CA ALA A 189 17.18 -0.87 -27.26
C ALA A 189 18.12 -0.39 -28.38
N ASP A 190 17.83 -0.74 -29.62
CA ASP A 190 18.52 -0.31 -30.85
C ASP A 190 18.08 1.08 -31.35
N GLY A 191 17.16 1.73 -30.66
CA GLY A 191 16.61 3.04 -31.03
C GLY A 191 15.46 2.98 -32.04
N THR A 192 15.12 1.81 -32.57
CA THR A 192 14.02 1.65 -33.55
C THR A 192 12.63 1.74 -32.84
N LEU A 193 11.62 2.22 -33.57
CA LEU A 193 10.25 2.27 -33.09
C LEU A 193 9.54 0.95 -33.37
N LEU A 194 8.57 0.62 -32.51
CA LEU A 194 7.55 -0.39 -32.85
C LEU A 194 6.69 0.14 -34.01
N GLU A 195 6.55 -0.68 -35.06
CA GLU A 195 5.75 -0.27 -36.23
C GLU A 195 4.30 0.08 -35.84
N SER A 196 3.71 -0.70 -34.94
CA SER A 196 2.35 -0.44 -34.42
C SER A 196 2.22 0.86 -33.62
N ALA A 197 3.33 1.46 -33.18
CA ALA A 197 3.33 2.71 -32.41
C ALA A 197 3.72 3.93 -33.28
N ARG A 198 4.25 3.73 -34.50
CA ARG A 198 4.84 4.77 -35.34
C ARG A 198 3.91 5.93 -35.58
N GLU A 199 2.70 5.69 -36.10
CA GLU A 199 1.73 6.74 -36.41
C GLU A 199 1.36 7.60 -35.16
N VAL A 200 1.15 6.94 -34.02
CA VAL A 200 0.84 7.63 -32.75
C VAL A 200 2.06 8.40 -32.24
N TYR A 201 3.24 7.82 -32.38
CA TYR A 201 4.50 8.44 -31.98
C TYR A 201 4.72 9.75 -32.73
N ASP A 202 4.56 9.75 -34.08
CA ASP A 202 4.76 10.91 -34.94
C ASP A 202 3.73 12.02 -34.62
N LYS A 203 2.46 11.66 -34.41
CA LYS A 203 1.43 12.60 -33.93
C LYS A 203 1.75 13.26 -32.59
N VAL A 204 2.24 12.47 -31.63
CA VAL A 204 2.64 13.00 -30.31
C VAL A 204 3.87 13.90 -30.45
N GLN A 205 4.83 13.54 -31.30
CA GLN A 205 6.02 14.35 -31.55
C GLN A 205 5.68 15.69 -32.16
N GLU A 206 4.79 15.70 -33.16
CA GLU A 206 4.32 16.94 -33.80
C GLU A 206 3.56 17.83 -32.82
N ALA A 207 2.65 17.25 -32.03
CA ALA A 207 1.91 17.99 -31.00
C ALA A 207 2.86 18.57 -29.94
N HIS A 208 3.86 17.81 -29.52
CA HIS A 208 4.86 18.28 -28.54
C HIS A 208 5.68 19.44 -29.08
N LYS A 209 6.13 19.36 -30.34
CA LYS A 209 6.85 20.45 -31.01
C LYS A 209 6.01 21.74 -31.08
N LYS A 210 4.75 21.65 -31.49
CA LYS A 210 3.82 22.82 -31.55
C LYS A 210 3.62 23.45 -30.14
N ILE A 211 3.53 22.64 -29.08
CA ILE A 211 3.39 23.17 -27.72
C ILE A 211 4.66 23.92 -27.30
N LEU A 212 5.84 23.39 -27.58
CA LEU A 212 7.11 24.05 -27.26
C LEU A 212 7.25 25.38 -27.98
N GLU A 213 6.82 25.45 -29.23
CA GLU A 213 6.88 26.67 -30.06
C GLU A 213 5.86 27.75 -29.61
N SER A 214 4.67 27.34 -29.15
CA SER A 214 3.57 28.28 -28.86
C SER A 214 3.50 28.79 -27.44
N ARG A 215 3.87 28.00 -26.45
CA ARG A 215 3.61 28.29 -25.02
C ARG A 215 4.82 28.14 -24.11
N GLY A 216 5.97 27.72 -24.65
CA GLY A 216 7.00 27.21 -23.78
C GLY A 216 6.54 25.94 -23.07
N THR A 217 7.20 25.58 -21.99
CA THR A 217 6.96 24.34 -21.27
C THR A 217 5.75 24.46 -20.34
N SER A 218 4.57 23.99 -20.75
CA SER A 218 3.42 23.86 -19.85
C SER A 218 3.56 22.56 -19.04
N GLY A 219 3.66 22.67 -17.72
CA GLY A 219 3.60 21.53 -16.79
C GLY A 219 2.18 20.94 -16.64
N ASP A 220 1.18 21.49 -17.31
CA ASP A 220 -0.19 21.02 -17.22
C ASP A 220 -0.40 19.73 -18.05
N ILE A 221 -0.66 18.65 -17.33
CA ILE A 221 -0.91 17.32 -17.89
C ILE A 221 -2.16 17.29 -18.78
N SER A 222 -3.13 18.18 -18.54
CA SER A 222 -4.40 18.18 -19.27
C SER A 222 -4.26 18.74 -20.69
N CYS A 223 -3.20 19.51 -20.94
CA CYS A 223 -2.94 20.22 -22.19
C CYS A 223 -1.68 19.75 -22.92
N ASP A 224 -0.98 18.75 -22.41
CA ASP A 224 0.24 18.25 -23.03
C ASP A 224 -0.03 17.39 -24.29
N ALA A 225 1.03 17.08 -25.04
CA ALA A 225 0.96 16.33 -26.29
C ALA A 225 0.30 14.94 -26.14
N LEU A 226 0.54 14.25 -25.03
CA LEU A 226 -0.08 12.94 -24.79
C LEU A 226 -1.59 13.05 -24.60
N SER A 227 -2.05 14.06 -23.87
CA SER A 227 -3.48 14.31 -23.67
C SER A 227 -4.18 14.80 -24.92
N GLN A 228 -3.50 15.58 -25.78
CA GLN A 228 -4.04 16.02 -27.07
C GLN A 228 -4.24 14.86 -28.04
N VAL A 229 -3.27 13.99 -28.18
CA VAL A 229 -3.29 12.89 -29.17
C VAL A 229 -4.03 11.65 -28.65
N LEU A 230 -3.81 11.28 -27.39
CA LEU A 230 -4.36 10.05 -26.81
C LEU A 230 -5.64 10.29 -25.98
N GLY A 231 -6.10 11.54 -25.92
CA GLY A 231 -7.27 11.93 -25.12
C GLY A 231 -6.97 12.10 -23.64
N LYS A 232 -7.98 12.57 -22.88
CA LYS A 232 -7.87 12.88 -21.45
C LYS A 232 -7.39 11.69 -20.60
N GLU A 233 -6.65 11.99 -19.54
CA GLU A 233 -6.19 10.99 -18.60
C GLU A 233 -7.34 10.39 -17.77
N LYS A 234 -7.24 9.10 -17.46
CA LYS A 234 -8.20 8.45 -16.57
C LYS A 234 -7.90 8.84 -15.11
N LYS A 235 -8.95 8.93 -14.27
CA LYS A 235 -8.90 9.41 -12.88
C LYS A 235 -7.74 8.84 -12.05
N ASN A 236 -7.43 7.56 -12.21
CA ASN A 236 -6.47 6.84 -11.35
C ASN A 236 -5.21 6.39 -12.08
N ARG A 237 -4.91 6.94 -13.27
CA ARG A 237 -3.75 6.52 -14.04
C ARG A 237 -3.32 7.62 -15.01
N VAL A 238 -2.03 7.98 -14.96
CA VAL A 238 -1.40 8.91 -15.89
C VAL A 238 -0.46 8.16 -16.83
N ARG A 239 -0.65 8.32 -18.14
CA ARG A 239 0.22 7.71 -19.17
C ARG A 239 1.63 8.28 -19.06
N GLY A 240 2.64 7.49 -19.41
CA GLY A 240 4.03 7.94 -19.46
C GLY A 240 4.68 8.23 -18.12
N VAL A 241 4.02 7.93 -16.98
CA VAL A 241 4.58 8.17 -15.64
C VAL A 241 4.71 6.88 -14.85
N GLY A 242 3.64 6.10 -14.69
CA GLY A 242 3.67 4.85 -13.94
C GLY A 242 2.29 4.25 -13.72
N SER A 243 2.25 2.96 -13.36
CA SER A 243 1.00 2.20 -13.25
C SER A 243 0.13 2.62 -12.07
N TYR A 244 0.69 3.31 -11.08
CA TYR A 244 0.02 3.64 -9.81
C TYR A 244 0.09 5.14 -9.49
N VAL A 245 0.53 5.96 -10.45
CA VAL A 245 0.63 7.41 -10.28
C VAL A 245 -0.70 8.03 -10.70
N THR A 246 -1.35 8.73 -9.78
CA THR A 246 -2.56 9.49 -10.04
C THR A 246 -2.22 10.90 -10.55
N LYS A 247 -3.20 11.56 -11.16
CA LYS A 247 -3.06 12.95 -11.63
C LYS A 247 -2.65 13.87 -10.46
N THR A 248 -3.33 13.78 -9.33
CA THR A 248 -3.04 14.57 -8.12
C THR A 248 -1.61 14.36 -7.59
N GLN A 249 -1.15 13.10 -7.55
CA GLN A 249 0.24 12.81 -7.13
C GLN A 249 1.28 13.43 -8.05
N LEU A 250 1.03 13.39 -9.37
CA LEU A 250 1.95 13.98 -10.33
C LEU A 250 1.94 15.50 -10.26
N GLU A 251 0.79 16.14 -10.13
CA GLU A 251 0.64 17.59 -9.95
C GLU A 251 1.35 18.06 -8.67
N SER A 252 1.17 17.33 -7.56
CA SER A 252 1.87 17.63 -6.30
C SER A 252 3.39 17.46 -6.44
N ALA A 253 3.85 16.44 -7.14
CA ALA A 253 5.28 16.23 -7.41
C ALA A 253 5.87 17.34 -8.30
N CYS A 254 5.14 17.76 -9.34
CA CYS A 254 5.55 18.87 -10.20
C CYS A 254 5.62 20.20 -9.43
N ALA A 255 4.62 20.47 -8.57
CA ALA A 255 4.61 21.67 -7.73
C ALA A 255 5.78 21.67 -6.72
N ALA A 256 6.08 20.54 -6.09
CA ALA A 256 7.22 20.39 -5.20
C ALA A 256 8.56 20.62 -5.94
N THR A 257 8.71 20.08 -7.16
CA THR A 257 9.92 20.26 -7.98
C THR A 257 10.07 21.70 -8.46
N ALA A 258 8.99 22.34 -8.85
CA ALA A 258 8.98 23.75 -9.25
C ALA A 258 9.36 24.68 -8.08
N SER A 259 8.94 24.36 -6.85
CA SER A 259 9.33 25.12 -5.64
C SER A 259 10.80 24.92 -5.26
N VAL A 260 11.42 23.81 -5.64
CA VAL A 260 12.86 23.57 -5.43
C VAL A 260 13.73 24.29 -6.48
N ASN A 261 13.21 24.46 -7.70
CA ASN A 261 13.91 25.18 -8.78
C ASN A 261 13.74 26.72 -8.75
N LEU A 262 12.82 27.24 -7.94
CA LEU A 262 12.82 28.64 -7.57
C LEU A 262 13.93 28.80 -6.53
N ASN A 263 15.02 29.54 -6.88
CA ASN A 263 16.00 29.98 -5.89
C ASN A 263 15.22 30.47 -4.67
N PRO A 264 15.37 29.80 -3.50
CA PRO A 264 14.55 30.15 -2.37
C PRO A 264 14.84 31.60 -2.04
N SER A 265 13.79 32.44 -2.02
CA SER A 265 13.94 33.82 -1.60
C SER A 265 14.49 33.85 -0.18
N PRO A 266 15.20 34.92 0.25
CA PRO A 266 15.68 35.03 1.62
C PRO A 266 14.60 34.76 2.68
N SER A 267 13.33 35.03 2.36
CA SER A 267 12.17 34.72 3.21
C SER A 267 11.86 33.22 3.31
N THR A 268 12.20 32.42 2.31
CA THR A 268 12.00 30.97 2.34
C THR A 268 13.07 30.27 3.15
N PHE A 269 14.33 30.74 3.07
CA PHE A 269 15.40 30.29 3.96
C PHE A 269 15.06 30.57 5.42
N ALA A 270 14.61 31.80 5.76
CA ALA A 270 14.18 32.14 7.11
C ALA A 270 12.98 31.31 7.62
N LYS A 271 12.11 30.83 6.74
CA LYS A 271 11.01 29.91 7.13
C LYS A 271 11.52 28.50 7.38
N VAL A 272 12.42 27.98 6.54
CA VAL A 272 13.05 26.67 6.72
C VAL A 272 13.85 26.65 8.02
N GLU A 273 14.67 27.67 8.27
CA GLU A 273 15.46 27.82 9.50
C GLU A 273 14.58 27.89 10.75
N LYS A 274 13.41 28.57 10.68
CA LYS A 274 12.43 28.56 11.77
C LYS A 274 11.79 27.21 12.01
N VAL A 275 11.51 26.44 10.96
CA VAL A 275 10.95 25.08 11.07
C VAL A 275 12.01 24.13 11.64
N GLU A 276 13.25 24.19 11.17
CA GLU A 276 14.37 23.41 11.71
C GLU A 276 14.62 23.74 13.19
N ALA A 277 14.61 25.02 13.58
CA ALA A 277 14.70 25.42 14.97
C ALA A 277 13.51 24.97 15.84
N ALA A 278 12.31 24.91 15.27
CA ALA A 278 11.14 24.38 15.97
C ALA A 278 11.21 22.85 16.14
N VAL A 279 11.69 22.13 15.12
CA VAL A 279 11.93 20.68 15.20
C VAL A 279 12.98 20.36 16.25
N ALA A 280 14.10 21.09 16.26
CA ALA A 280 15.15 20.90 17.26
C ALA A 280 14.65 21.14 18.71
N ARG A 281 13.76 22.10 18.91
CA ARG A 281 13.12 22.32 20.23
C ARG A 281 12.24 21.14 20.64
N VAL A 282 11.39 20.65 19.73
CA VAL A 282 10.53 19.49 19.99
C VAL A 282 11.37 18.25 20.29
N GLU A 283 12.48 18.03 19.59
CA GLU A 283 13.41 16.92 19.87
C GLU A 283 14.08 17.06 21.25
N ALA A 284 14.44 18.27 21.66
CA ALA A 284 14.98 18.55 22.99
C ALA A 284 13.93 18.27 24.07
N ASP A 285 12.68 18.76 23.90
CA ASP A 285 11.57 18.53 24.82
C ASP A 285 11.25 17.02 24.97
N ILE A 286 11.28 16.25 23.85
CA ILE A 286 11.11 14.79 23.88
C ILE A 286 12.26 14.11 24.62
N SER A 287 13.49 14.58 24.45
CA SER A 287 14.65 14.04 25.17
C SER A 287 14.58 14.31 26.67
N GLU A 288 14.16 15.51 27.06
CA GLU A 288 13.94 15.88 28.46
C GLU A 288 12.81 15.05 29.09
N MET A 289 11.70 14.89 28.37
CA MET A 289 10.58 14.06 28.82
C MET A 289 10.97 12.59 28.99
N ARG A 290 11.78 12.04 28.08
CA ARG A 290 12.35 10.69 28.23
C ARG A 290 13.25 10.57 29.46
N SER A 291 14.10 11.56 29.69
CA SER A 291 14.96 11.59 30.89
C SER A 291 14.15 11.65 32.17
N TYR A 292 13.08 12.47 32.19
CA TYR A 292 12.17 12.55 33.31
C TYR A 292 11.43 11.23 33.58
N MET A 293 10.94 10.59 32.54
CA MET A 293 10.31 9.27 32.66
C MET A 293 11.28 8.21 33.17
N THR A 294 12.52 8.19 32.68
CA THR A 294 13.54 7.23 33.16
C THR A 294 13.80 7.43 34.65
N LYS A 295 13.92 8.65 35.14
CA LYS A 295 14.09 8.95 36.57
C LYS A 295 12.87 8.54 37.40
N MET A 296 11.65 8.73 36.89
CA MET A 296 10.44 8.28 37.60
C MET A 296 10.36 6.74 37.74
N PHE A 297 10.97 6.01 36.82
CA PHE A 297 11.01 4.54 36.89
C PHE A 297 12.17 4.00 37.72
N GLU A 298 13.24 4.79 37.95
CA GLU A 298 14.36 4.40 38.85
C GLU A 298 14.01 4.54 40.35
N ASP A 299 13.04 5.41 40.68
CA ASP A 299 12.60 5.63 42.06
C ASP A 299 11.50 4.67 42.56
N VAL A 300 11.12 3.63 41.80
CA VAL A 300 10.15 2.63 42.23
C VAL A 300 10.90 1.50 42.97
N PRO A 301 10.72 1.33 44.29
CA PRO A 301 11.39 0.26 45.04
C PRO A 301 10.86 -1.10 44.54
N THR A 302 11.75 -1.93 44.03
CA THR A 302 11.46 -3.33 43.72
C THR A 302 11.21 -4.12 45.02
N PRO A 303 10.11 -4.88 45.15
CA PRO A 303 9.94 -5.80 46.27
C PRO A 303 10.99 -6.91 46.21
N ARG A 304 11.80 -7.02 47.25
CA ARG A 304 12.73 -8.15 47.48
C ARG A 304 11.92 -9.42 47.59
N THR A 305 12.06 -10.33 46.67
CA THR A 305 11.65 -11.74 46.83
C THR A 305 12.86 -12.54 47.29
N GLU A 306 12.75 -13.10 48.46
CA GLU A 306 13.76 -14.00 49.05
C GLU A 306 13.85 -15.30 48.26
N ALA A 307 15.08 -15.74 48.03
CA ALA A 307 15.41 -16.95 47.32
C ALA A 307 15.18 -18.19 48.20
N GLY A 308 14.27 -19.07 47.81
CA GLY A 308 14.17 -20.44 48.27
C GLY A 308 14.68 -21.40 47.19
N SER A 309 15.83 -21.98 47.45
CA SER A 309 16.46 -23.02 46.63
C SER A 309 15.76 -24.36 46.80
N THR A 310 15.24 -24.98 45.72
CA THR A 310 15.11 -26.43 45.61
C THR A 310 15.29 -26.90 44.16
N SER A 311 16.25 -27.79 44.04
CA SER A 311 16.63 -28.56 42.85
C SER A 311 15.54 -29.55 42.46
N GLY A 312 15.12 -29.53 41.16
CA GLY A 312 14.25 -30.55 40.59
C GLY A 312 14.47 -30.64 39.08
N LYS A 313 15.17 -31.68 38.62
CA LYS A 313 15.30 -32.05 37.21
C LYS A 313 13.93 -32.54 36.71
N GLY A 314 13.34 -31.84 35.76
CA GLY A 314 12.17 -32.27 35.03
C GLY A 314 12.38 -32.06 33.52
N HIS A 315 12.34 -33.17 32.82
CA HIS A 315 12.40 -33.27 31.36
C HIS A 315 11.10 -32.72 30.77
N PHE A 316 11.19 -31.66 29.96
CA PHE A 316 10.01 -31.09 29.27
C PHE A 316 10.05 -31.42 27.80
N THR A 317 9.11 -32.26 27.39
CA THR A 317 8.71 -32.46 26.00
C THR A 317 7.93 -31.21 25.51
N MET A 318 8.34 -30.62 24.38
CA MET A 318 7.61 -29.53 23.70
C MET A 318 6.37 -30.10 23.01
N GLU A 319 5.21 -29.87 23.59
CA GLU A 319 3.94 -29.86 22.86
C GLU A 319 3.60 -28.42 22.51
N SER A 320 3.33 -28.18 21.21
CA SER A 320 2.92 -26.88 20.70
C SER A 320 1.50 -26.55 21.19
N PRO A 321 1.25 -25.35 21.78
CA PRO A 321 -0.08 -24.97 22.17
C PRO A 321 -0.91 -24.49 20.96
N PRO A 322 -2.24 -24.64 21.00
CA PRO A 322 -3.13 -24.21 19.92
C PRO A 322 -3.19 -22.68 19.82
N ASN A 323 -3.19 -22.19 18.59
CA ASN A 323 -3.35 -20.78 18.23
C ASN A 323 -4.72 -20.24 18.66
N THR A 324 -4.80 -19.71 19.86
CA THR A 324 -5.82 -18.76 20.28
C THR A 324 -5.11 -17.49 20.71
N PHE A 325 -5.11 -16.48 19.83
CA PHE A 325 -4.67 -15.14 20.20
C PHE A 325 -5.70 -14.56 21.18
N PRO A 326 -5.30 -14.10 22.37
CA PRO A 326 -6.19 -13.36 23.22
C PRO A 326 -6.48 -11.98 22.61
N PRO A 327 -7.68 -11.42 22.81
CA PRO A 327 -7.98 -10.05 22.42
C PRO A 327 -7.03 -9.10 23.14
N PHE A 328 -6.59 -8.08 22.43
CA PHE A 328 -5.60 -7.08 22.81
C PHE A 328 -6.00 -6.40 24.13
N GLY A 329 -5.35 -6.77 25.21
CA GLY A 329 -5.51 -6.19 26.53
C GLY A 329 -4.34 -6.58 27.42
N SER A 330 -3.19 -5.98 27.21
CA SER A 330 -2.06 -6.12 28.12
C SER A 330 -1.95 -4.88 28.98
N ARG A 331 -2.39 -5.02 30.18
CA ARG A 331 -2.12 -4.41 31.49
C ARG A 331 -3.44 -4.08 32.17
N GLY A 332 -4.01 -4.99 32.94
CA GLY A 332 -4.79 -4.71 34.15
C GLY A 332 -5.98 -3.73 34.11
N GLU A 333 -6.37 -3.22 32.94
CA GLU A 333 -7.54 -2.37 32.79
C GLU A 333 -8.77 -3.23 32.46
N ALA A 334 -9.81 -3.08 33.27
CA ALA A 334 -11.08 -3.79 33.07
C ALA A 334 -11.63 -3.44 31.67
N VAL A 335 -11.88 -4.44 30.84
CA VAL A 335 -12.57 -4.27 29.55
C VAL A 335 -14.00 -3.82 29.85
N ILE A 336 -14.33 -2.58 29.50
CA ILE A 336 -15.68 -2.03 29.71
C ILE A 336 -16.53 -2.43 28.52
N ARG A 337 -17.46 -3.35 28.75
CA ARG A 337 -18.44 -3.77 27.74
C ARG A 337 -19.59 -2.80 27.64
N VAL A 338 -20.08 -2.64 26.43
CA VAL A 338 -21.16 -1.71 26.12
C VAL A 338 -22.09 -2.29 25.06
N THR A 339 -23.35 -1.92 25.15
CA THR A 339 -24.35 -2.11 24.11
C THR A 339 -24.54 -0.77 23.38
N LEU A 340 -24.47 -0.78 22.04
CA LEU A 340 -24.64 0.38 21.19
C LEU A 340 -26.13 0.57 20.86
N LEU A 341 -26.59 1.80 20.98
CA LEU A 341 -27.97 2.18 20.67
C LEU A 341 -28.02 3.04 19.41
N ASP A 342 -29.06 2.85 18.59
CA ASP A 342 -29.33 3.73 17.45
C ASP A 342 -29.99 5.07 17.90
N LYS A 343 -30.43 5.87 16.92
CA LYS A 343 -31.14 7.14 17.20
C LYS A 343 -32.49 6.97 17.89
N ASP A 344 -33.09 5.77 17.78
CA ASP A 344 -34.41 5.42 18.34
C ASP A 344 -34.25 4.59 19.63
N GLU A 345 -33.05 4.61 20.26
CA GLU A 345 -32.69 3.89 21.49
C GLU A 345 -32.78 2.34 21.39
N ARG A 346 -32.78 1.78 20.18
CA ARG A 346 -32.78 0.32 19.98
C ARG A 346 -31.35 -0.22 20.06
N GLU A 347 -31.19 -1.39 20.65
CA GLU A 347 -29.91 -2.09 20.74
C GLU A 347 -29.52 -2.62 19.35
N VAL A 348 -28.39 -2.15 18.80
CA VAL A 348 -27.96 -2.47 17.43
C VAL A 348 -26.66 -3.25 17.37
N SER A 349 -25.84 -3.20 18.43
CA SER A 349 -24.57 -3.93 18.49
C SER A 349 -24.09 -4.03 19.93
N LYS A 350 -23.17 -5.01 20.19
CA LYS A 350 -22.42 -5.10 21.45
C LYS A 350 -20.94 -4.99 21.18
N GLY A 351 -20.19 -4.45 22.13
CA GLY A 351 -18.77 -4.27 21.98
C GLY A 351 -18.06 -3.81 23.25
N SER A 352 -16.83 -3.34 23.08
CA SER A 352 -16.00 -2.86 24.19
C SER A 352 -15.42 -1.48 23.89
N VAL A 353 -15.41 -0.58 24.89
CA VAL A 353 -14.89 0.78 24.76
C VAL A 353 -13.37 0.77 24.87
N ASP A 354 -12.70 1.43 23.91
CA ASP A 354 -11.29 1.73 23.98
C ASP A 354 -11.06 3.16 24.49
N HIS A 355 -10.72 3.28 25.75
CA HIS A 355 -10.51 4.57 26.41
C HIS A 355 -9.26 5.32 25.96
N ASN A 356 -8.28 4.62 25.41
CA ASN A 356 -7.00 5.20 25.00
C ASN A 356 -6.97 5.58 23.51
N GLY A 357 -8.04 5.28 22.78
CA GLY A 357 -8.15 5.60 21.37
C GLY A 357 -8.48 7.06 21.13
N ILE A 358 -7.51 7.84 20.62
CA ILE A 358 -7.69 9.25 20.23
C ILE A 358 -7.93 9.43 18.73
N ILE A 359 -7.71 8.39 17.93
CA ILE A 359 -7.91 8.38 16.48
C ILE A 359 -8.60 7.08 16.07
N CYS A 360 -9.58 7.16 15.18
CA CYS A 360 -10.23 6.02 14.54
C CYS A 360 -10.39 6.30 13.05
N HIS A 361 -9.93 5.38 12.19
CA HIS A 361 -9.96 5.50 10.72
C HIS A 361 -9.38 6.82 10.17
N GLY A 362 -8.31 7.35 10.81
CA GLY A 362 -7.68 8.61 10.43
C GLY A 362 -8.42 9.86 10.88
N ARG A 363 -9.59 9.74 11.55
CA ARG A 363 -10.34 10.83 12.15
C ARG A 363 -10.04 10.92 13.65
N LYS A 364 -9.83 12.15 14.14
CA LYS A 364 -9.68 12.42 15.56
C LYS A 364 -11.04 12.29 16.26
N ILE A 365 -11.07 11.58 17.39
CA ILE A 365 -12.26 11.44 18.23
C ILE A 365 -12.48 12.72 18.98
N VAL A 366 -13.70 13.27 18.92
CA VAL A 366 -14.07 14.53 19.58
C VAL A 366 -14.80 14.28 20.89
N SER A 367 -14.99 15.35 21.69
CA SER A 367 -15.75 15.25 22.96
C SER A 367 -17.16 14.71 22.73
N GLY A 368 -17.58 13.73 23.53
CA GLY A 368 -18.88 13.05 23.39
C GLY A 368 -18.86 11.85 22.43
N GLU A 369 -17.72 11.49 21.87
CA GLU A 369 -17.53 10.30 21.07
C GLU A 369 -16.59 9.30 21.75
N LYS A 370 -16.79 8.02 21.48
CA LYS A 370 -15.93 6.93 21.95
C LYS A 370 -15.51 6.03 20.78
N ARG A 371 -14.32 5.47 20.88
CA ARG A 371 -13.89 4.36 20.02
C ARG A 371 -14.39 3.06 20.64
N VAL A 372 -15.17 2.31 19.88
CA VAL A 372 -15.76 1.05 20.33
C VAL A 372 -15.31 -0.07 19.39
N TYR A 373 -14.85 -1.18 19.94
CA TYR A 373 -14.62 -2.41 19.21
C TYR A 373 -15.92 -3.20 19.13
N ILE A 374 -16.38 -3.55 17.94
CA ILE A 374 -17.61 -4.33 17.73
C ILE A 374 -17.29 -5.81 17.93
N GLU A 375 -18.05 -6.44 18.83
CA GLU A 375 -17.96 -7.87 19.13
C GLU A 375 -19.13 -8.65 18.54
N GLU A 376 -20.34 -8.07 18.54
CA GLU A 376 -21.55 -8.69 18.03
C GLU A 376 -22.42 -7.63 17.36
N VAL A 377 -22.91 -7.90 16.17
CA VAL A 377 -23.87 -7.04 15.44
C VAL A 377 -25.27 -7.63 15.58
N LEU A 378 -26.21 -6.87 16.13
CA LEU A 378 -27.61 -7.27 16.33
C LEU A 378 -28.48 -6.84 15.16
N GLU A 379 -28.24 -5.61 14.62
CA GLU A 379 -28.97 -5.03 13.50
C GLU A 379 -27.99 -4.67 12.35
N PRO A 380 -27.76 -5.58 11.40
CA PRO A 380 -26.75 -5.39 10.33
C PRO A 380 -27.01 -4.18 9.43
N ASP A 381 -28.29 -3.83 9.20
CA ASP A 381 -28.67 -2.72 8.32
C ASP A 381 -28.62 -1.34 9.01
N CYS A 382 -28.31 -1.29 10.31
CA CYS A 382 -28.15 -0.04 11.04
C CYS A 382 -26.99 0.77 10.47
N LEU A 383 -27.23 2.06 10.21
CA LEU A 383 -26.22 2.99 9.71
C LEU A 383 -25.17 3.29 10.80
N VAL A 384 -23.92 3.37 10.40
CA VAL A 384 -22.83 3.78 11.28
C VAL A 384 -22.99 5.26 11.62
N TYR A 385 -22.72 5.60 12.88
CA TYR A 385 -22.79 6.99 13.37
C TYR A 385 -21.86 7.91 12.55
N ASP A 386 -22.37 9.12 12.27
CA ASP A 386 -21.62 10.18 11.56
C ASP A 386 -21.19 9.82 10.10
N GLY A 387 -22.00 8.98 9.45
CA GLY A 387 -21.76 8.59 8.04
C GLY A 387 -20.74 7.49 7.85
N PRO A 388 -20.27 7.28 6.64
CA PRO A 388 -19.41 6.14 6.35
C PRO A 388 -18.06 6.22 7.11
N GLN A 389 -17.75 5.20 7.89
CA GLN A 389 -16.47 5.05 8.56
C GLN A 389 -15.61 4.04 7.79
N ASN A 390 -14.40 4.44 7.40
CA ASN A 390 -13.51 3.63 6.55
C ASN A 390 -14.15 3.15 5.23
N GLY A 391 -15.16 3.89 4.72
CA GLY A 391 -15.92 3.51 3.53
C GLY A 391 -17.08 2.54 3.77
N ASN A 392 -17.34 2.16 5.02
CA ASN A 392 -18.42 1.27 5.44
C ASN A 392 -19.61 2.09 5.92
N HIS A 393 -20.81 1.73 5.49
CA HIS A 393 -22.03 2.52 5.72
C HIS A 393 -22.92 1.93 6.81
N THR A 394 -22.91 0.62 7.00
CA THR A 394 -23.79 -0.12 7.91
C THR A 394 -22.98 -1.00 8.85
N LEU A 395 -23.61 -1.47 9.94
CA LEU A 395 -23.01 -2.41 10.87
C LEU A 395 -22.74 -3.79 10.23
N ASN A 396 -23.42 -4.12 9.13
CA ASN A 396 -23.12 -5.34 8.35
C ASN A 396 -21.66 -5.43 7.88
N ASP A 397 -21.03 -4.31 7.67
CA ASP A 397 -19.62 -4.24 7.27
C ASP A 397 -18.66 -4.57 8.44
N TRP A 398 -19.18 -4.74 9.65
CA TRP A 398 -18.46 -4.96 10.91
C TRP A 398 -18.77 -6.30 11.58
N LEU A 399 -19.42 -7.23 10.86
CA LEU A 399 -19.75 -8.58 11.35
C LEU A 399 -18.52 -9.37 11.81
N ASP A 400 -17.35 -9.11 11.19
CA ASP A 400 -16.08 -9.75 11.54
C ASP A 400 -15.33 -9.00 12.66
N GLY A 401 -15.97 -8.03 13.31
CA GLY A 401 -15.39 -7.15 14.31
C GLY A 401 -14.61 -5.96 13.73
N GLY A 402 -14.26 -5.03 14.60
CA GLY A 402 -13.48 -3.85 14.24
C GLY A 402 -13.82 -2.63 15.09
N TYR A 403 -13.02 -1.57 14.97
CA TYR A 403 -13.24 -0.32 15.70
C TYR A 403 -14.13 0.63 14.91
N ILE A 404 -15.10 1.22 15.58
CA ILE A 404 -15.93 2.32 15.07
C ILE A 404 -15.99 3.49 16.06
N ILE A 405 -16.42 4.64 15.57
CA ILE A 405 -16.74 5.78 16.41
C ILE A 405 -18.26 5.74 16.70
N TRP A 406 -18.62 5.88 17.97
CA TRP A 406 -20.01 5.95 18.40
C TRP A 406 -20.21 7.08 19.42
N LEU A 407 -21.42 7.63 19.50
CA LEU A 407 -21.73 8.64 20.51
C LEU A 407 -21.75 8.04 21.91
N GLU A 408 -21.05 8.66 22.85
CA GLU A 408 -21.02 8.23 24.25
C GLU A 408 -22.42 8.18 24.87
N GLY A 409 -23.29 9.17 24.54
CA GLY A 409 -24.66 9.20 25.02
C GLY A 409 -25.58 8.11 24.45
N ARG A 410 -25.08 7.29 23.50
CA ARG A 410 -25.75 6.12 22.93
C ARG A 410 -25.04 4.81 23.25
N LEU A 411 -24.25 4.80 24.31
CA LEU A 411 -23.61 3.62 24.86
C LEU A 411 -24.28 3.27 26.20
N LYS A 412 -24.83 2.08 26.28
CA LYS A 412 -25.32 1.48 27.51
C LYS A 412 -24.20 0.62 28.08
N TYR A 413 -23.68 1.00 29.23
CA TYR A 413 -22.58 0.28 29.90
C TYR A 413 -23.16 -0.94 30.62
N ASP A 414 -22.55 -2.09 30.39
CA ASP A 414 -22.90 -3.31 31.12
C ASP A 414 -22.38 -3.20 32.55
N SER A 415 -23.28 -3.36 33.51
CA SER A 415 -23.01 -3.24 34.96
C SER A 415 -22.26 -4.43 35.54
#